data_810ecd395965359ce0884cacdcbb4ec8
#
_entry.id   810ecd395965359ce0884cacdcbb4ec8
#
_cell.length_a   1.000
_cell.length_b   1.000
_cell.length_c   1.000
_cell.angle_alpha   90.00
_cell.angle_beta   90.00
_cell.angle_gamma   90.00
#
_symmetry.space_group_name_H-M   'P 1'
#
loop_
_entity.id
_entity.type
_entity.pdbx_description
1 polymer ?
#
loop_
_entity_poly.entity_id
_entity_poly.type
_entity_poly.pdbx_seq_one_letter_code
_entity_poly.pdbx_strand_id
1 'polypeptide(L)'
;GLEFPRQKKTIGVVFGKFYPLHTGHIYLIQRACSQVDELHIIMGFDDTRDRALFEDSAMSQQPTVPDRLRWLLQTFKYQKNIRIHAFNEEGMEPYPHGWDVWSNGIKKFMAEKGIQPDLIYTSEEADAPQYMEHLGIDTVLVDPKRTFMSISGAQIRENPFRYWEYIPTEVKPFFVRTVAILGGESSGKSTLVNKLANIFNTTSAWEYGRDYVFSHLGGDEIALQYSDYDKIALGHAQYIDFAVKYANKVAFIDTDFVTTQAFCKKYEGREHPFV
;
A
#
# COMPACT_ATOMS: atom_id res chain seq x y z
N GLY A 1 -19.93 -46.67 -6.67
CA GLY A 1 -19.77 -45.46 -5.87
C GLY A 1 -20.80 -44.40 -6.29
N LEU A 2 -21.57 -43.88 -5.36
CA LEU A 2 -22.47 -42.76 -5.61
C LEU A 2 -21.61 -41.54 -5.88
N GLU A 3 -21.47 -41.17 -7.16
CA GLU A 3 -20.90 -39.86 -7.51
C GLU A 3 -21.93 -38.78 -7.16
N PHE A 4 -21.67 -38.07 -6.08
CA PHE A 4 -22.42 -36.86 -5.80
C PHE A 4 -22.04 -35.81 -6.88
N PRO A 5 -23.02 -35.17 -7.54
CA PRO A 5 -22.73 -34.12 -8.50
C PRO A 5 -21.91 -33.05 -7.78
N ARG A 6 -20.74 -32.66 -8.36
CA ARG A 6 -19.93 -31.55 -7.86
C ARG A 6 -20.80 -30.30 -7.85
N GLN A 7 -21.04 -29.75 -6.66
CA GLN A 7 -21.72 -28.45 -6.56
C GLN A 7 -20.90 -27.39 -7.29
N LYS A 8 -21.59 -26.62 -8.12
CA LYS A 8 -20.96 -25.48 -8.81
C LYS A 8 -20.44 -24.50 -7.76
N LYS A 9 -19.20 -24.04 -7.91
CA LYS A 9 -18.61 -23.01 -7.05
C LYS A 9 -19.40 -21.71 -7.17
N THR A 10 -19.66 -21.08 -6.02
CA THR A 10 -20.16 -19.70 -5.98
C THR A 10 -19.00 -18.74 -6.15
N ILE A 11 -19.11 -17.86 -7.14
CA ILE A 11 -18.06 -16.90 -7.50
C ILE A 11 -18.58 -15.49 -7.23
N GLY A 12 -17.84 -14.75 -6.42
CA GLY A 12 -18.09 -13.35 -6.14
C GLY A 12 -17.03 -12.43 -6.76
N VAL A 13 -17.42 -11.19 -6.98
CA VAL A 13 -16.53 -10.13 -7.47
C VAL A 13 -16.68 -8.88 -6.61
N VAL A 14 -15.56 -8.21 -6.36
CA VAL A 14 -15.47 -6.87 -5.80
C VAL A 14 -14.72 -5.98 -6.78
N PHE A 15 -15.32 -4.87 -7.18
CA PHE A 15 -14.66 -3.84 -7.97
C PHE A 15 -14.23 -2.69 -7.07
N GLY A 16 -13.09 -2.10 -7.35
CA GLY A 16 -12.63 -0.94 -6.63
C GLY A 16 -11.35 -0.33 -7.19
N LYS A 17 -11.08 0.90 -6.80
CA LYS A 17 -9.83 1.60 -7.10
C LYS A 17 -8.75 1.35 -6.05
N PHE A 18 -9.14 1.23 -4.79
CA PHE A 18 -8.22 1.06 -3.67
C PHE A 18 -7.12 2.15 -3.66
N TYR A 19 -7.56 3.39 -3.53
CA TYR A 19 -6.71 4.58 -3.63
C TYR A 19 -6.79 5.48 -2.38
N PRO A 20 -6.30 5.05 -1.21
CA PRO A 20 -5.68 3.76 -0.92
C PRO A 20 -6.69 2.67 -0.51
N LEU A 21 -6.20 1.44 -0.41
CA LEU A 21 -6.88 0.37 0.33
C LEU A 21 -7.05 0.82 1.79
N HIS A 22 -8.25 0.68 2.34
CA HIS A 22 -8.56 1.05 3.72
C HIS A 22 -9.42 0.00 4.43
N THR A 23 -9.66 0.19 5.72
CA THR A 23 -10.40 -0.78 6.54
C THR A 23 -11.84 -1.04 6.06
N GLY A 24 -12.47 -0.05 5.42
CA GLY A 24 -13.79 -0.22 4.80
C GLY A 24 -13.77 -1.23 3.64
N HIS A 25 -12.74 -1.18 2.81
CA HIS A 25 -12.54 -2.18 1.76
C HIS A 25 -12.25 -3.57 2.34
N ILE A 26 -11.45 -3.64 3.38
CA ILE A 26 -11.12 -4.92 4.03
C ILE A 26 -12.37 -5.54 4.62
N TYR A 27 -13.20 -4.77 5.28
CA TYR A 27 -14.49 -5.25 5.81
C TYR A 27 -15.39 -5.83 4.71
N LEU A 28 -15.54 -5.10 3.60
CA LEU A 28 -16.28 -5.54 2.42
C LEU A 28 -15.72 -6.87 1.87
N ILE A 29 -14.42 -6.93 1.66
CA ILE A 29 -13.76 -8.10 1.08
C ILE A 29 -13.84 -9.31 2.00
N GLN A 30 -13.66 -9.13 3.29
CA GLN A 30 -13.77 -10.22 4.26
C GLN A 30 -15.19 -10.78 4.33
N ARG A 31 -16.20 -9.91 4.31
CA ARG A 31 -17.61 -10.34 4.26
C ARG A 31 -17.90 -11.11 2.98
N ALA A 32 -17.47 -10.60 1.84
CA ALA A 32 -17.65 -11.27 0.55
C ALA A 32 -16.92 -12.62 0.52
N CYS A 33 -15.67 -12.66 0.94
CA CYS A 33 -14.84 -13.85 0.97
C CYS A 33 -15.43 -14.99 1.81
N SER A 34 -16.12 -14.65 2.91
CA SER A 34 -16.76 -15.62 3.78
C SER A 34 -18.04 -16.23 3.19
N GLN A 35 -18.60 -15.65 2.14
CA GLN A 35 -19.90 -16.04 1.57
C GLN A 35 -19.80 -16.76 0.23
N VAL A 36 -18.61 -16.80 -0.38
CA VAL A 36 -18.40 -17.40 -1.69
C VAL A 36 -17.24 -18.40 -1.65
N ASP A 37 -17.25 -19.33 -2.61
CA ASP A 37 -16.17 -20.29 -2.76
C ASP A 37 -14.91 -19.65 -3.34
N GLU A 38 -15.08 -18.66 -4.23
CA GLU A 38 -14.01 -17.93 -4.87
C GLU A 38 -14.41 -16.46 -5.02
N LEU A 39 -13.50 -15.57 -4.63
CA LEU A 39 -13.68 -14.13 -4.72
C LEU A 39 -12.61 -13.53 -5.64
N HIS A 40 -13.05 -12.78 -6.63
CA HIS A 40 -12.19 -11.99 -7.49
C HIS A 40 -12.26 -10.52 -7.12
N ILE A 41 -11.12 -9.94 -6.82
CA ILE A 41 -10.96 -8.50 -6.60
C ILE A 41 -10.40 -7.92 -7.88
N ILE A 42 -11.14 -7.01 -8.50
CA ILE A 42 -10.72 -6.36 -9.75
C ILE A 42 -10.46 -4.89 -9.45
N MET A 43 -9.19 -4.53 -9.48
CA MET A 43 -8.72 -3.17 -9.27
C MET A 43 -8.68 -2.40 -10.58
N GLY A 44 -9.50 -1.36 -10.70
CA GLY A 44 -9.48 -0.45 -11.83
C GLY A 44 -8.34 0.57 -11.72
N PHE A 45 -7.67 0.84 -12.82
CA PHE A 45 -6.65 1.88 -12.89
C PHE A 45 -6.75 2.69 -14.19
N ASP A 46 -6.39 3.96 -14.10
CA ASP A 46 -6.38 4.91 -15.20
C ASP A 46 -5.41 6.04 -14.85
N ASP A 47 -4.33 6.16 -15.62
CA ASP A 47 -3.26 7.11 -15.31
C ASP A 47 -3.76 8.55 -15.16
N THR A 48 -4.68 8.98 -16.01
CA THR A 48 -5.20 10.36 -16.00
C THR A 48 -6.05 10.61 -14.75
N ARG A 49 -7.00 9.72 -14.46
CA ARG A 49 -7.88 9.87 -13.28
C ARG A 49 -7.13 9.66 -11.98
N ASP A 50 -6.22 8.71 -11.92
CA ASP A 50 -5.43 8.40 -10.73
C ASP A 50 -4.49 9.57 -10.41
N ARG A 51 -3.88 10.18 -11.42
CA ARG A 51 -3.09 11.41 -11.26
C ARG A 51 -3.94 12.58 -10.74
N ALA A 52 -5.15 12.76 -11.26
CA ALA A 52 -6.07 13.79 -10.78
C ALA A 52 -6.45 13.58 -9.32
N LEU A 53 -6.72 12.34 -8.90
CA LEU A 53 -6.96 12.01 -7.48
C LEU A 53 -5.78 12.37 -6.59
N PHE A 54 -4.56 12.13 -7.07
CA PHE A 54 -3.35 12.49 -6.35
C PHE A 54 -3.17 14.01 -6.27
N GLU A 55 -3.32 14.71 -7.37
CA GLU A 55 -3.17 16.18 -7.43
C GLU A 55 -4.18 16.91 -6.53
N ASP A 56 -5.40 16.37 -6.39
CA ASP A 56 -6.44 16.90 -5.50
C ASP A 56 -6.28 16.46 -4.04
N SER A 57 -5.20 15.77 -3.70
CA SER A 57 -4.97 15.20 -2.38
C SER A 57 -3.85 15.91 -1.61
N ALA A 58 -3.72 15.55 -0.32
CA ALA A 58 -2.59 15.95 0.52
C ALA A 58 -1.48 14.89 0.57
N MET A 59 -1.53 13.88 -0.30
CA MET A 59 -0.49 12.85 -0.36
C MET A 59 0.84 13.42 -0.88
N SER A 60 1.94 13.01 -0.28
CA SER A 60 3.28 13.44 -0.70
C SER A 60 3.85 12.62 -1.84
N GLN A 61 3.30 11.45 -2.10
CA GLN A 61 3.75 10.51 -3.11
C GLN A 61 2.54 9.91 -3.83
N GLN A 62 2.61 9.85 -5.16
CA GLN A 62 1.57 9.23 -5.97
C GLN A 62 1.67 7.70 -5.88
N PRO A 63 0.59 7.00 -5.48
CA PRO A 63 0.56 5.55 -5.55
C PRO A 63 0.66 5.06 -7.00
N THR A 64 1.54 4.11 -7.25
CA THR A 64 1.63 3.41 -8.53
C THR A 64 0.66 2.24 -8.59
N VAL A 65 0.42 1.71 -9.79
CA VAL A 65 -0.36 0.47 -9.95
C VAL A 65 0.30 -0.69 -9.19
N PRO A 66 1.63 -0.92 -9.28
CA PRO A 66 2.29 -1.91 -8.44
C PRO A 66 2.11 -1.70 -6.93
N ASP A 67 2.15 -0.47 -6.43
CA ASP A 67 1.91 -0.17 -5.01
C ASP A 67 0.54 -0.69 -4.57
N ARG A 68 -0.51 -0.33 -5.31
CA ARG A 68 -1.89 -0.70 -4.98
C ARG A 68 -2.14 -2.21 -5.08
N LEU A 69 -1.58 -2.86 -6.10
CA LEU A 69 -1.65 -4.31 -6.22
C LEU A 69 -0.95 -5.02 -5.06
N ARG A 70 0.23 -4.54 -4.66
CA ARG A 70 0.97 -5.11 -3.52
C ARG A 70 0.19 -4.95 -2.21
N TRP A 71 -0.49 -3.84 -1.99
CA TRP A 71 -1.35 -3.68 -0.83
C TRP A 71 -2.40 -4.78 -0.74
N LEU A 72 -3.09 -5.05 -1.84
CA LEU A 72 -4.10 -6.11 -1.91
C LEU A 72 -3.47 -7.50 -1.74
N LEU A 73 -2.42 -7.79 -2.48
CA LEU A 73 -1.73 -9.09 -2.45
C LEU A 73 -1.18 -9.42 -1.07
N GLN A 74 -0.59 -8.46 -0.39
CA GLN A 74 -0.02 -8.67 0.93
C GLN A 74 -1.07 -8.73 2.03
N THR A 75 -2.11 -7.90 1.95
CA THR A 75 -3.21 -7.90 2.92
C THR A 75 -3.96 -9.24 2.92
N PHE A 76 -4.18 -9.83 1.75
CA PHE A 76 -4.97 -11.05 1.59
C PHE A 76 -4.14 -12.29 1.25
N LYS A 77 -2.85 -12.26 1.48
CA LYS A 77 -1.93 -13.36 1.11
C LYS A 77 -2.26 -14.74 1.70
N TYR A 78 -2.95 -14.78 2.83
CA TYR A 78 -3.37 -16.02 3.48
C TYR A 78 -4.78 -16.47 3.11
N GLN A 79 -5.50 -15.69 2.33
CA GLN A 79 -6.85 -16.02 1.85
C GLN A 79 -6.76 -16.78 0.51
N LYS A 80 -6.84 -18.10 0.58
CA LYS A 80 -6.61 -18.97 -0.59
C LYS A 80 -7.69 -18.86 -1.66
N ASN A 81 -8.89 -18.41 -1.31
CA ASN A 81 -10.01 -18.27 -2.22
C ASN A 81 -10.12 -16.88 -2.87
N ILE A 82 -9.18 -16.00 -2.62
CA ILE A 82 -9.12 -14.65 -3.24
C ILE A 82 -8.17 -14.66 -4.44
N ARG A 83 -8.63 -14.07 -5.56
CA ARG A 83 -7.83 -13.77 -6.75
C ARG A 83 -7.87 -12.27 -7.02
N ILE A 84 -6.73 -11.69 -7.32
CA ILE A 84 -6.58 -10.24 -7.50
C ILE A 84 -6.16 -9.94 -8.93
N HIS A 85 -6.86 -8.99 -9.56
CA HIS A 85 -6.65 -8.60 -10.94
C HIS A 85 -6.56 -7.08 -11.05
N ALA A 86 -5.82 -6.61 -12.05
CA ALA A 86 -5.77 -5.20 -12.43
C ALA A 86 -6.48 -5.03 -13.78
N PHE A 87 -7.39 -4.07 -13.86
CA PHE A 87 -8.14 -3.76 -15.06
C PHE A 87 -7.87 -2.32 -15.51
N ASN A 88 -7.38 -2.18 -16.74
CA ASN A 88 -7.09 -0.87 -17.33
C ASN A 88 -8.37 -0.19 -17.83
N GLU A 89 -8.71 0.93 -17.21
CA GLU A 89 -9.88 1.75 -17.55
C GLU A 89 -9.50 2.97 -18.39
N GLU A 90 -8.28 3.06 -18.89
CA GLU A 90 -7.80 4.22 -19.62
C GLU A 90 -8.64 4.47 -20.89
N GLY A 91 -9.00 5.73 -21.09
CA GLY A 91 -9.84 6.16 -22.21
C GLY A 91 -11.34 5.94 -21.99
N MET A 92 -11.77 5.34 -20.89
CA MET A 92 -13.18 5.19 -20.55
C MET A 92 -13.71 6.48 -19.94
N GLU A 93 -14.96 6.81 -20.28
CA GLU A 93 -15.65 7.96 -19.70
C GLU A 93 -15.88 7.74 -18.19
N PRO A 94 -15.66 8.79 -17.34
CA PRO A 94 -15.82 8.63 -15.89
C PRO A 94 -17.29 8.54 -15.47
N TYR A 95 -17.49 7.93 -14.29
CA TYR A 95 -18.78 7.95 -13.59
C TYR A 95 -19.36 9.39 -13.56
N PRO A 96 -20.68 9.59 -13.77
CA PRO A 96 -21.73 8.57 -13.85
C PRO A 96 -22.06 8.09 -15.28
N HIS A 97 -21.36 8.53 -16.31
CA HIS A 97 -21.75 8.31 -17.71
C HIS A 97 -21.06 7.12 -18.42
N GLY A 98 -20.01 6.58 -17.84
CA GLY A 98 -19.16 5.56 -18.48
C GLY A 98 -19.62 4.11 -18.35
N TRP A 99 -20.83 3.83 -17.88
CA TRP A 99 -21.29 2.47 -17.57
C TRP A 99 -21.28 1.53 -18.78
N ASP A 100 -21.72 1.97 -19.94
CA ASP A 100 -21.77 1.12 -21.15
C ASP A 100 -20.38 0.69 -21.59
N VAL A 101 -19.45 1.62 -21.69
CA VAL A 101 -18.06 1.35 -22.11
C VAL A 101 -17.36 0.50 -21.07
N TRP A 102 -17.50 0.86 -19.80
CA TRP A 102 -16.90 0.12 -18.70
C TRP A 102 -17.41 -1.32 -18.64
N SER A 103 -18.73 -1.51 -18.68
CA SER A 103 -19.34 -2.84 -18.61
C SER A 103 -18.97 -3.74 -19.78
N ASN A 104 -18.86 -3.19 -20.98
CA ASN A 104 -18.39 -3.94 -22.15
C ASN A 104 -16.92 -4.37 -21.97
N GLY A 105 -16.08 -3.47 -21.49
CA GLY A 105 -14.68 -3.78 -21.18
C GLY A 105 -14.52 -4.81 -20.08
N ILE A 106 -15.26 -4.69 -18.99
CA ILE A 106 -15.17 -5.63 -17.87
C ILE A 106 -15.72 -7.01 -18.22
N LYS A 107 -16.79 -7.10 -19.01
CA LYS A 107 -17.31 -8.38 -19.51
C LYS A 107 -16.25 -9.13 -20.32
N LYS A 108 -15.58 -8.43 -21.23
CA LYS A 108 -14.49 -8.99 -22.02
C LYS A 108 -13.33 -9.44 -21.15
N PHE A 109 -12.93 -8.61 -20.20
CA PHE A 109 -11.85 -8.91 -19.25
C PHE A 109 -12.16 -10.16 -18.42
N MET A 110 -13.36 -10.24 -17.85
CA MET A 110 -13.77 -11.39 -17.06
C MET A 110 -13.85 -12.67 -17.91
N ALA A 111 -14.36 -12.57 -19.13
CA ALA A 111 -14.40 -13.71 -20.06
C ALA A 111 -13.01 -14.23 -20.39
N GLU A 112 -12.05 -13.34 -20.68
CA GLU A 112 -10.66 -13.69 -20.95
C GLU A 112 -9.95 -14.35 -19.75
N LYS A 113 -10.35 -13.97 -18.53
CA LYS A 113 -9.84 -14.55 -17.28
C LYS A 113 -10.61 -15.79 -16.81
N GLY A 114 -11.67 -16.18 -17.52
CA GLY A 114 -12.53 -17.28 -17.10
C GLY A 114 -13.36 -17.00 -15.85
N ILE A 115 -13.65 -15.73 -15.57
CA ILE A 115 -14.45 -15.32 -14.41
C ILE A 115 -15.91 -15.24 -14.82
N GLN A 116 -16.76 -16.08 -14.18
CA GLN A 116 -18.19 -16.07 -14.33
C GLN A 116 -18.84 -15.78 -12.97
N PRO A 117 -19.00 -14.50 -12.58
CA PRO A 117 -19.48 -14.16 -11.26
C PRO A 117 -20.97 -14.45 -11.10
N ASP A 118 -21.33 -14.97 -9.92
CA ASP A 118 -22.71 -15.14 -9.50
C ASP A 118 -23.21 -13.91 -8.74
N LEU A 119 -22.32 -13.22 -8.03
CA LEU A 119 -22.62 -12.09 -7.17
C LEU A 119 -21.54 -11.01 -7.26
N ILE A 120 -21.99 -9.76 -7.16
CA ILE A 120 -21.09 -8.60 -6.96
C ILE A 120 -21.32 -8.06 -5.56
N TYR A 121 -20.25 -7.85 -4.81
CA TYR A 121 -20.27 -7.26 -3.47
C TYR A 121 -19.83 -5.81 -3.55
N THR A 122 -20.63 -4.92 -2.99
CA THR A 122 -20.32 -3.48 -2.96
C THR A 122 -20.92 -2.84 -1.70
N SER A 123 -20.37 -1.72 -1.28
CA SER A 123 -20.95 -0.85 -0.26
C SER A 123 -21.74 0.31 -0.87
N GLU A 124 -21.69 0.50 -2.19
CA GLU A 124 -22.36 1.59 -2.89
C GLU A 124 -23.74 1.15 -3.40
N GLU A 125 -24.78 1.57 -2.70
CA GLU A 125 -26.17 1.22 -3.03
C GLU A 125 -26.58 1.64 -4.45
N ALA A 126 -26.10 2.80 -4.91
CA ALA A 126 -26.39 3.33 -6.25
C ALA A 126 -25.83 2.47 -7.40
N ASP A 127 -24.81 1.65 -7.14
CA ASP A 127 -24.18 0.81 -8.16
C ASP A 127 -24.97 -0.49 -8.41
N ALA A 128 -25.74 -0.96 -7.44
CA ALA A 128 -26.47 -2.22 -7.55
C ALA A 128 -27.40 -2.30 -8.77
N PRO A 129 -28.27 -1.31 -9.06
CA PRO A 129 -29.10 -1.35 -10.27
C PRO A 129 -28.27 -1.26 -11.55
N GLN A 130 -27.15 -0.58 -11.53
CA GLN A 130 -26.25 -0.47 -12.69
C GLN A 130 -25.59 -1.81 -13.01
N TYR A 131 -25.16 -2.56 -12.02
CA TYR A 131 -24.59 -3.89 -12.21
C TYR A 131 -25.64 -4.86 -12.79
N MET A 132 -26.89 -4.80 -12.32
CA MET A 132 -27.97 -5.61 -12.88
C MET A 132 -28.27 -5.22 -14.33
N GLU A 133 -28.41 -3.94 -14.63
CA GLU A 133 -28.71 -3.44 -15.97
C GLU A 133 -27.62 -3.78 -16.98
N HIS A 134 -26.35 -3.54 -16.62
CA HIS A 134 -25.23 -3.65 -17.55
C HIS A 134 -24.55 -5.01 -17.57
N LEU A 135 -24.55 -5.74 -16.47
CA LEU A 135 -23.88 -7.04 -16.30
C LEU A 135 -24.84 -8.21 -16.10
N GLY A 136 -26.08 -7.94 -15.69
CA GLY A 136 -27.04 -8.99 -15.36
C GLY A 136 -26.68 -9.80 -14.14
N ILE A 137 -25.95 -9.22 -13.18
CA ILE A 137 -25.43 -9.89 -11.97
C ILE A 137 -26.06 -9.26 -10.76
N ASP A 138 -26.54 -10.09 -9.81
CA ASP A 138 -27.07 -9.66 -8.54
C ASP A 138 -25.97 -9.08 -7.64
N THR A 139 -26.34 -8.08 -6.87
CA THR A 139 -25.45 -7.38 -5.94
C THR A 139 -25.83 -7.69 -4.49
N VAL A 140 -24.82 -7.92 -3.66
CA VAL A 140 -24.92 -7.96 -2.22
C VAL A 140 -24.34 -6.67 -1.65
N LEU A 141 -25.18 -5.93 -0.92
CA LEU A 141 -24.74 -4.69 -0.26
C LEU A 141 -24.13 -5.02 1.10
N VAL A 142 -22.94 -4.50 1.34
CA VAL A 142 -22.20 -4.64 2.59
C VAL A 142 -22.00 -3.25 3.20
N ASP A 143 -22.55 -3.04 4.38
CA ASP A 143 -22.46 -1.78 5.14
C ASP A 143 -22.74 -0.52 4.28
N PRO A 144 -23.87 -0.45 3.56
CA PRO A 144 -24.13 0.63 2.61
C PRO A 144 -24.23 2.00 3.31
N LYS A 145 -24.62 2.04 4.57
CA LYS A 145 -24.69 3.25 5.39
C LYS A 145 -23.38 3.57 6.10
N ARG A 146 -22.32 2.76 5.87
CA ARG A 146 -21.01 2.90 6.52
C ARG A 146 -21.09 2.99 8.05
N THR A 147 -21.96 2.17 8.64
CA THR A 147 -22.19 2.14 10.09
C THR A 147 -21.05 1.45 10.83
N PHE A 148 -20.48 0.40 10.24
CA PHE A 148 -19.38 -0.36 10.82
C PHE A 148 -18.02 0.27 10.50
N MET A 149 -17.82 0.73 9.26
CA MET A 149 -16.58 1.36 8.81
C MET A 149 -16.90 2.69 8.15
N SER A 150 -16.86 3.75 8.95
CA SER A 150 -17.18 5.11 8.52
C SER A 150 -15.96 5.81 7.93
N ILE A 151 -15.47 5.29 6.80
CA ILE A 151 -14.27 5.82 6.12
C ILE A 151 -14.44 5.79 4.61
N SER A 152 -13.84 6.78 3.93
CA SER A 152 -13.71 6.84 2.48
C SER A 152 -12.26 7.07 2.06
N GLY A 153 -11.92 6.65 0.85
CA GLY A 153 -10.60 6.93 0.28
C GLY A 153 -10.29 8.43 0.20
N ALA A 154 -11.30 9.24 -0.10
CA ALA A 154 -11.16 10.71 -0.16
C ALA A 154 -10.72 11.31 1.19
N GLN A 155 -11.29 10.84 2.29
CA GLN A 155 -10.90 11.31 3.63
C GLN A 155 -9.43 10.98 3.93
N ILE A 156 -8.97 9.79 3.61
CA ILE A 156 -7.57 9.39 3.81
C ILE A 156 -6.64 10.19 2.91
N ARG A 157 -7.00 10.38 1.62
CA ARG A 157 -6.19 11.18 0.69
C ARG A 157 -6.06 12.63 1.14
N GLU A 158 -7.10 13.20 1.75
CA GLU A 158 -7.09 14.58 2.26
C GLU A 158 -6.23 14.70 3.52
N ASN A 159 -6.34 13.75 4.44
CA ASN A 159 -5.57 13.78 5.69
C ASN A 159 -5.27 12.37 6.22
N PRO A 160 -4.21 11.72 5.72
CA PRO A 160 -3.87 10.36 6.12
C PRO A 160 -3.53 10.22 7.61
N PHE A 161 -2.97 11.25 8.22
CA PHE A 161 -2.60 11.20 9.64
C PHE A 161 -3.80 11.27 10.57
N ARG A 162 -4.83 12.05 10.20
CA ARG A 162 -6.08 12.10 10.96
C ARG A 162 -6.81 10.75 10.93
N TYR A 163 -6.77 10.06 9.80
CA TYR A 163 -7.47 8.80 9.56
C TYR A 163 -6.52 7.60 9.61
N TRP A 164 -5.41 7.72 10.33
CA TRP A 164 -4.35 6.72 10.40
C TRP A 164 -4.84 5.32 10.77
N GLU A 165 -5.77 5.23 11.73
CA GLU A 165 -6.31 3.95 12.21
C GLU A 165 -7.14 3.20 11.15
N TYR A 166 -7.60 3.90 10.10
CA TYR A 166 -8.31 3.28 8.99
C TYR A 166 -7.37 2.81 7.86
N ILE A 167 -6.10 3.05 7.99
CA ILE A 167 -5.08 2.62 7.03
C ILE A 167 -4.54 1.26 7.48
N PRO A 168 -4.63 0.22 6.62
CA PRO A 168 -4.10 -1.10 6.96
C PRO A 168 -2.59 -1.09 7.19
N THR A 169 -2.12 -2.04 7.99
CA THR A 169 -0.69 -2.20 8.30
C THR A 169 0.18 -2.30 7.05
N GLU A 170 -0.30 -2.99 6.02
CA GLU A 170 0.41 -3.16 4.74
C GLU A 170 0.48 -1.88 3.90
N VAL A 171 -0.40 -0.92 4.17
CA VAL A 171 -0.51 0.36 3.46
C VAL A 171 0.19 1.49 4.23
N LYS A 172 0.21 1.44 5.54
CA LYS A 172 0.79 2.47 6.42
C LYS A 172 2.20 2.92 6.02
N PRO A 173 3.14 2.03 5.66
CA PRO A 173 4.49 2.45 5.25
C PRO A 173 4.52 3.46 4.12
N PHE A 174 3.57 3.39 3.20
CA PHE A 174 3.46 4.35 2.09
C PHE A 174 3.22 5.79 2.57
N PHE A 175 2.51 5.96 3.68
CA PHE A 175 2.13 7.27 4.23
C PHE A 175 3.07 7.76 5.33
N VAL A 176 4.02 6.95 5.79
CA VAL A 176 4.99 7.33 6.82
C VAL A 176 5.87 8.47 6.31
N ARG A 177 6.03 9.50 7.13
CA ARG A 177 7.00 10.57 6.93
C ARG A 177 8.30 10.21 7.64
N THR A 178 9.43 10.38 6.98
CA THR A 178 10.75 10.20 7.58
C THR A 178 11.35 11.56 7.91
N VAL A 179 11.94 11.66 9.10
CA VAL A 179 12.64 12.86 9.56
C VAL A 179 14.07 12.47 9.89
N ALA A 180 15.00 12.93 9.06
CA ALA A 180 16.43 12.71 9.29
C ALA A 180 16.98 13.74 10.28
N ILE A 181 17.66 13.27 11.32
CA ILE A 181 18.35 14.11 12.29
C ILE A 181 19.83 14.12 11.92
N LEU A 182 20.31 15.31 11.59
CA LEU A 182 21.69 15.55 11.21
C LEU A 182 22.49 16.18 12.34
N GLY A 183 23.74 15.84 12.46
CA GLY A 183 24.64 16.42 13.44
C GLY A 183 25.97 15.68 13.50
N GLY A 184 26.99 16.34 14.06
CA GLY A 184 28.30 15.75 14.27
C GLY A 184 28.30 14.72 15.40
N GLU A 185 29.40 14.00 15.52
CA GLU A 185 29.63 13.12 16.67
C GLU A 185 29.55 13.90 17.99
N SER A 186 29.04 13.23 19.01
CA SER A 186 28.90 13.80 20.36
C SER A 186 27.98 15.01 20.46
N SER A 187 27.12 15.27 19.48
CA SER A 187 26.15 16.38 19.51
C SER A 187 24.88 16.09 20.30
N GLY A 188 24.71 14.89 20.86
CA GLY A 188 23.47 14.45 21.51
C GLY A 188 22.40 14.01 20.53
N LYS A 189 22.71 13.82 19.28
CA LYS A 189 21.80 13.45 18.19
C LYS A 189 21.04 12.16 18.47
N SER A 190 21.72 11.08 18.86
CA SER A 190 21.08 9.78 19.16
C SER A 190 20.10 9.88 20.34
N THR A 191 20.43 10.68 21.35
CA THR A 191 19.53 10.95 22.48
C THR A 191 18.28 11.69 22.02
N LEU A 192 18.44 12.69 21.14
CA LEU A 192 17.33 13.44 20.59
C LEU A 192 16.42 12.55 19.75
N VAL A 193 16.99 11.71 18.89
CA VAL A 193 16.23 10.75 18.05
C VAL A 193 15.40 9.82 18.92
N ASN A 194 15.97 9.26 19.97
CA ASN A 194 15.24 8.38 20.90
C ASN A 194 14.13 9.10 21.66
N LYS A 195 14.37 10.32 22.11
CA LYS A 195 13.36 11.13 22.79
C LYS A 195 12.20 11.49 21.85
N LEU A 196 12.49 11.87 20.61
CA LEU A 196 11.45 12.17 19.62
C LEU A 196 10.62 10.94 19.28
N ALA A 197 11.26 9.79 19.07
CA ALA A 197 10.55 8.53 18.84
C ALA A 197 9.61 8.18 20.00
N ASN A 198 10.05 8.37 21.24
CA ASN A 198 9.22 8.14 22.42
C ASN A 198 8.05 9.13 22.53
N ILE A 199 8.30 10.42 22.32
CA ILE A 199 7.26 11.46 22.37
C ILE A 199 6.16 11.21 21.33
N PHE A 200 6.55 10.82 20.11
CA PHE A 200 5.62 10.54 19.03
C PHE A 200 5.08 9.10 19.03
N ASN A 201 5.49 8.30 20.01
CA ASN A 201 5.13 6.87 20.10
C ASN A 201 5.37 6.14 18.78
N THR A 202 6.58 6.24 18.27
CA THR A 202 6.98 5.71 16.97
C THR A 202 8.36 5.08 17.00
N THR A 203 8.86 4.72 15.83
CA THR A 203 10.13 4.06 15.60
C THR A 203 11.23 5.03 15.22
N SER A 204 12.46 4.58 15.36
CA SER A 204 13.66 5.25 14.85
C SER A 204 14.56 4.26 14.13
N ALA A 205 15.33 4.75 13.16
CA ALA A 205 16.41 4.00 12.53
C ALA A 205 17.74 4.48 13.11
N TRP A 206 18.56 3.53 13.52
CA TRP A 206 19.84 3.80 14.19
C TRP A 206 20.99 4.02 13.20
N GLU A 207 22.13 4.45 13.72
CA GLU A 207 23.36 4.69 13.00
C GLU A 207 24.03 3.37 12.56
N TYR A 208 23.59 2.80 11.45
CA TYR A 208 24.11 1.53 10.98
C TYR A 208 25.60 1.56 10.67
N GLY A 209 26.14 2.66 10.14
CA GLY A 209 27.56 2.78 9.83
C GLY A 209 28.44 2.61 11.06
N ARG A 210 28.03 3.16 12.20
CA ARG A 210 28.74 2.98 13.47
C ARG A 210 28.69 1.52 13.93
N ASP A 211 27.53 0.88 13.88
CA ASP A 211 27.34 -0.52 14.20
C ASP A 211 28.20 -1.42 13.31
N TYR A 212 28.27 -1.13 12.02
CA TYR A 212 29.09 -1.86 11.07
C TYR A 212 30.59 -1.77 11.41
N VAL A 213 31.11 -0.57 11.65
CA VAL A 213 32.51 -0.35 12.00
C VAL A 213 32.85 -1.08 13.29
N PHE A 214 31.96 -1.01 14.27
CA PHE A 214 32.18 -1.68 15.56
C PHE A 214 32.20 -3.21 15.41
N SER A 215 31.21 -3.77 14.72
CA SER A 215 31.04 -5.23 14.64
C SER A 215 31.98 -5.92 13.64
N HIS A 216 32.38 -5.24 12.55
CA HIS A 216 33.20 -5.82 11.50
C HIS A 216 34.64 -5.35 11.51
N LEU A 217 34.93 -4.17 12.03
CA LEU A 217 36.25 -3.52 11.98
C LEU A 217 36.83 -3.22 13.38
N GLY A 218 36.24 -3.75 14.43
CA GLY A 218 36.72 -3.55 15.80
C GLY A 218 36.61 -2.11 16.30
N GLY A 219 35.78 -1.29 15.68
CA GLY A 219 35.58 0.11 16.04
C GLY A 219 36.55 1.09 15.39
N ASP A 220 37.38 0.64 14.45
CA ASP A 220 38.38 1.48 13.79
C ASP A 220 37.97 1.86 12.37
N GLU A 221 37.59 3.12 12.18
CA GLU A 221 37.17 3.67 10.87
C GLU A 221 38.32 3.72 9.84
N ILE A 222 39.57 3.71 10.27
CA ILE A 222 40.73 3.68 9.37
C ILE A 222 40.77 2.39 8.56
N ALA A 223 40.17 1.30 9.08
CA ALA A 223 40.08 0.02 8.39
C ALA A 223 39.04 -0.03 7.27
N LEU A 224 38.22 1.01 7.08
CA LEU A 224 37.20 1.07 6.03
C LEU A 224 37.81 1.00 4.63
N GLN A 225 37.26 0.11 3.83
CA GLN A 225 37.59 -0.03 2.41
C GLN A 225 36.39 0.39 1.54
N TYR A 226 36.62 0.66 0.28
CA TYR A 226 35.55 1.05 -0.65
C TYR A 226 34.39 0.08 -0.70
N SER A 227 34.66 -1.22 -0.64
CA SER A 227 33.63 -2.28 -0.63
C SER A 227 32.71 -2.25 0.62
N ASP A 228 33.17 -1.67 1.73
CA ASP A 228 32.38 -1.55 2.94
C ASP A 228 31.25 -0.53 2.81
N TYR A 229 31.45 0.52 1.99
CA TYR A 229 30.44 1.57 1.82
C TYR A 229 29.14 1.06 1.21
N ASP A 230 29.18 0.10 0.27
CA ASP A 230 27.97 -0.52 -0.28
C ASP A 230 27.22 -1.32 0.78
N LYS A 231 27.93 -2.05 1.62
CA LYS A 231 27.34 -2.82 2.72
C LYS A 231 26.71 -1.92 3.78
N ILE A 232 27.36 -0.81 4.12
CA ILE A 232 26.86 0.18 5.07
C ILE A 232 25.61 0.86 4.52
N ALA A 233 25.62 1.28 3.25
CA ALA A 233 24.45 1.89 2.61
C ALA A 233 23.24 0.93 2.57
N LEU A 234 23.47 -0.32 2.21
CA LEU A 234 22.43 -1.35 2.20
C LEU A 234 21.88 -1.60 3.60
N GLY A 235 22.73 -1.77 4.60
CA GLY A 235 22.32 -2.00 5.97
C GLY A 235 21.53 -0.84 6.56
N HIS A 236 21.95 0.39 6.27
CA HIS A 236 21.21 1.59 6.70
C HIS A 236 19.83 1.67 6.03
N ALA A 237 19.75 1.37 4.74
CA ALA A 237 18.46 1.29 4.02
C ALA A 237 17.54 0.25 4.67
N GLN A 238 18.07 -0.90 5.09
CA GLN A 238 17.30 -1.92 5.80
C GLN A 238 16.80 -1.44 7.17
N TYR A 239 17.60 -0.67 7.91
CA TYR A 239 17.18 -0.06 9.17
C TYR A 239 16.04 0.94 8.96
N ILE A 240 16.12 1.75 7.91
CA ILE A 240 15.06 2.71 7.54
C ILE A 240 13.78 1.96 7.16
N ASP A 241 13.87 0.94 6.31
CA ASP A 241 12.73 0.15 5.87
C ASP A 241 12.02 -0.51 7.05
N PHE A 242 12.78 -1.05 8.00
CA PHE A 242 12.23 -1.63 9.22
C PHE A 242 11.54 -0.57 10.09
N ALA A 243 12.16 0.58 10.29
CA ALA A 243 11.57 1.68 11.05
C ALA A 243 10.28 2.18 10.41
N VAL A 244 10.26 2.35 9.09
CA VAL A 244 9.08 2.78 8.33
C VAL A 244 7.95 1.75 8.42
N LYS A 245 8.27 0.47 8.36
CA LYS A 245 7.29 -0.62 8.45
C LYS A 245 6.48 -0.59 9.74
N TYR A 246 7.10 -0.22 10.86
CA TYR A 246 6.48 -0.21 12.17
C TYR A 246 6.19 1.19 12.73
N ALA A 247 6.40 2.23 11.93
CA ALA A 247 6.21 3.60 12.36
C ALA A 247 4.75 3.96 12.61
N ASN A 248 4.54 4.83 13.58
CA ASN A 248 3.29 5.52 13.81
C ASN A 248 3.36 6.91 13.18
N LYS A 249 2.96 7.04 11.92
CA LYS A 249 2.91 8.27 11.10
C LYS A 249 4.27 8.82 10.69
N VAL A 250 5.25 8.80 11.58
CA VAL A 250 6.60 9.36 11.36
C VAL A 250 7.65 8.39 11.86
N ALA A 251 8.78 8.31 11.16
CA ALA A 251 9.97 7.59 11.61
C ALA A 251 11.15 8.57 11.68
N PHE A 252 11.90 8.52 12.78
CA PHE A 252 13.07 9.36 12.97
C PHE A 252 14.33 8.59 12.58
N ILE A 253 15.13 9.18 11.72
CA ILE A 253 16.33 8.57 11.16
C ILE A 253 17.58 9.25 11.75
N ASP A 254 18.36 8.46 12.47
CA ASP A 254 19.66 8.91 12.94
C ASP A 254 20.71 8.65 11.85
N THR A 255 21.39 9.71 11.42
CA THR A 255 22.43 9.63 10.39
C THR A 255 23.78 9.89 11.00
N ASP A 256 24.71 8.95 10.82
CA ASP A 256 26.10 9.11 11.20
C ASP A 256 26.98 9.55 10.02
N PHE A 257 28.21 9.96 10.32
CA PHE A 257 29.17 10.39 9.31
C PHE A 257 29.56 9.25 8.38
N VAL A 258 29.75 8.04 8.90
CA VAL A 258 30.16 6.87 8.11
C VAL A 258 29.07 6.49 7.11
N THR A 259 27.80 6.48 7.57
CA THR A 259 26.65 6.22 6.70
C THR A 259 26.51 7.29 5.62
N THR A 260 26.67 8.56 5.97
CA THR A 260 26.65 9.68 5.01
C THR A 260 27.75 9.52 3.97
N GLN A 261 28.96 9.18 4.39
CA GLN A 261 30.07 8.89 3.47
C GLN A 261 29.76 7.72 2.54
N ALA A 262 29.14 6.65 3.07
CA ALA A 262 28.75 5.48 2.28
C ALA A 262 27.79 5.86 1.14
N PHE A 263 26.77 6.69 1.45
CA PHE A 263 25.86 7.19 0.41
C PHE A 263 26.57 8.08 -0.59
N CYS A 264 27.41 9.01 -0.17
CA CYS A 264 28.19 9.86 -1.05
C CYS A 264 29.11 9.05 -1.99
N LYS A 265 29.77 8.03 -1.47
CA LYS A 265 30.66 7.16 -2.26
C LYS A 265 29.88 6.33 -3.27
N LYS A 266 28.76 5.74 -2.85
CA LYS A 266 27.91 4.91 -3.71
C LYS A 266 27.31 5.71 -4.87
N TYR A 267 26.96 6.96 -4.64
CA TYR A 267 26.33 7.84 -5.63
C TYR A 267 27.28 8.87 -6.22
N GLU A 268 28.58 8.68 -6.06
CA GLU A 268 29.61 9.53 -6.67
C GLU A 268 29.41 9.62 -8.19
N GLY A 269 29.20 10.85 -8.70
CA GLY A 269 28.91 11.09 -10.11
C GLY A 269 27.43 11.01 -10.51
N ARG A 270 26.51 10.82 -9.56
CA ARG A 270 25.05 10.88 -9.77
C ARG A 270 24.44 11.99 -8.90
N GLU A 271 23.30 12.56 -9.34
CA GLU A 271 22.52 13.43 -8.46
C GLU A 271 22.12 12.66 -7.22
N HIS A 272 22.42 13.22 -6.06
CA HIS A 272 22.16 12.57 -4.79
C HIS A 272 20.71 12.84 -4.37
N PRO A 273 19.87 11.82 -4.07
CA PRO A 273 18.46 12.02 -3.73
C PRO A 273 18.23 12.71 -2.38
N PHE A 274 19.30 12.96 -1.61
CA PHE A 274 19.23 13.57 -0.26
C PHE A 274 20.01 14.91 -0.13
N VAL A 275 20.43 15.50 -1.23
CA VAL A 275 21.08 16.83 -1.24
C VAL A 275 20.22 17.80 -2.03
#